data_1eff7a3d96065b7a9a8309499a4ab2ed
#
_entry.id   1eff7a3d96065b7a9a8309499a4ab2ed
#
_cell.length_a   1.000
_cell.length_b   1.000
_cell.length_c   1.000
_cell.angle_alpha   90.00
_cell.angle_beta   90.00
_cell.angle_gamma   90.00
#
_symmetry.space_group_name_H-M   'P 1'
#
loop_
_entity.id
_entity.type
_entity.pdbx_description
1 polymer ?
#
loop_
_entity_poly.entity_id
_entity_poly.type
_entity_poly.pdbx_seq_one_letter_code
_entity_poly.pdbx_strand_id
1 'polypeptide(L)'
;MAINPVVLERLRVVLTHFEGIITWMYMDTKALVSTGVGFLMEYDATKRPDERPNVGHNWPWSGGQDFNDAWHAVKARTDLIHGAGQAFESVTSLRLTEAWVRQHFANLAENKVREYKGWDEMKDFDTFPLDAQLGILVLSWAALKREWKFTKAVGRRDWRTAARESLLAEFTADCKTALRRMFINAAVVDDH
;
A
#
# COMPACT_ATOMS: atom_id res chain seq x y z
N MET A 1 17.30 -8.50 6.49
CA MET A 1 17.93 -8.11 5.20
C MET A 1 17.06 -7.00 4.64
N ALA A 2 17.64 -5.87 4.25
CA ALA A 2 16.89 -4.71 3.74
C ALA A 2 16.38 -4.99 2.31
N ILE A 3 15.28 -4.36 1.96
CA ILE A 3 14.77 -4.38 0.57
C ILE A 3 15.81 -3.80 -0.40
N ASN A 4 15.86 -4.30 -1.63
CA ASN A 4 16.73 -3.73 -2.66
C ASN A 4 16.43 -2.23 -2.84
N PRO A 5 17.42 -1.32 -2.71
CA PRO A 5 17.20 0.12 -2.78
C PRO A 5 16.56 0.58 -4.11
N VAL A 6 16.88 -0.08 -5.22
CA VAL A 6 16.29 0.22 -6.53
C VAL A 6 14.80 -0.13 -6.54
N VAL A 7 14.42 -1.26 -5.95
CA VAL A 7 13.02 -1.68 -5.83
C VAL A 7 12.25 -0.71 -4.94
N LEU A 8 12.83 -0.31 -3.79
CA LEU A 8 12.20 0.62 -2.86
C LEU A 8 11.95 1.99 -3.51
N GLU A 9 12.94 2.53 -4.23
CA GLU A 9 12.79 3.83 -4.90
C GLU A 9 11.75 3.77 -6.04
N ARG A 10 11.77 2.71 -6.86
CA ARG A 10 10.77 2.51 -7.91
C ARG A 10 9.37 2.31 -7.33
N LEU A 11 9.24 1.58 -6.21
CA LEU A 11 7.98 1.40 -5.50
C LEU A 11 7.41 2.75 -5.04
N ARG A 12 8.28 3.61 -4.46
CA ARG A 12 7.89 4.96 -4.04
C ARG A 12 7.35 5.78 -5.22
N VAL A 13 8.05 5.78 -6.35
CA VAL A 13 7.62 6.51 -7.55
C VAL A 13 6.27 6.01 -8.06
N VAL A 14 6.10 4.70 -8.17
CA VAL A 14 4.88 4.07 -8.68
C VAL A 14 3.69 4.35 -7.76
N LEU A 15 3.83 4.14 -6.45
CA LEU A 15 2.73 4.35 -5.52
C LEU A 15 2.41 5.83 -5.32
N THR A 16 3.40 6.72 -5.34
CA THR A 16 3.13 8.17 -5.34
C THR A 16 2.36 8.60 -6.59
N HIS A 17 2.62 7.97 -7.73
CA HIS A 17 1.87 8.26 -8.95
C HIS A 17 0.39 7.82 -8.87
N PHE A 18 0.11 6.67 -8.27
CA PHE A 18 -1.25 6.14 -8.18
C PHE A 18 -2.05 6.68 -7.00
N GLU A 19 -1.42 6.84 -5.83
CA GLU A 19 -2.08 7.21 -4.56
C GLU A 19 -1.92 8.71 -4.22
N GLY A 20 -0.88 9.35 -4.77
CA GLY A 20 -0.45 10.67 -4.33
C GLY A 20 0.27 10.64 -2.98
N ILE A 21 0.72 11.81 -2.52
CA ILE A 21 1.20 12.04 -1.15
C ILE A 21 0.24 13.01 -0.49
N ILE A 22 -0.55 12.54 0.46
CA ILE A 22 -1.52 13.35 1.21
C ILE A 22 -1.06 13.42 2.66
N THR A 23 -0.62 14.59 3.09
CA THR A 23 -0.02 14.77 4.43
C THR A 23 -1.05 15.02 5.54
N TRP A 24 -2.32 15.03 5.23
CA TRP A 24 -3.46 15.13 6.17
C TRP A 24 -4.30 13.86 6.16
N MET A 25 -5.22 13.75 7.12
CA MET A 25 -6.20 12.67 7.14
C MET A 25 -7.29 12.90 6.10
N TYR A 26 -7.70 11.84 5.41
CA TYR A 26 -8.81 11.85 4.47
C TYR A 26 -9.58 10.54 4.53
N MET A 27 -10.83 10.52 4.09
CA MET A 27 -11.56 9.27 3.85
C MET A 27 -11.39 8.80 2.42
N ASP A 28 -11.13 7.51 2.26
CA ASP A 28 -11.17 6.83 0.97
C ASP A 28 -12.61 6.54 0.53
N THR A 29 -12.79 5.95 -0.65
CA THR A 29 -14.10 5.61 -1.21
C THR A 29 -14.86 4.55 -0.42
N LYS A 30 -14.20 3.86 0.53
CA LYS A 30 -14.79 2.90 1.45
C LYS A 30 -15.12 3.51 2.81
N ALA A 31 -15.05 4.84 2.92
CA ALA A 31 -15.21 5.60 4.16
C ALA A 31 -14.20 5.24 5.26
N LEU A 32 -13.00 4.78 4.88
CA LEU A 32 -11.90 4.50 5.79
C LEU A 32 -10.94 5.68 5.84
N VAL A 33 -10.49 6.07 7.03
CA VAL A 33 -9.54 7.17 7.19
C VAL A 33 -8.15 6.70 6.83
N SER A 34 -7.52 7.44 5.94
CA SER A 34 -6.18 7.20 5.41
C SER A 34 -5.34 8.49 5.42
N THR A 35 -4.04 8.37 5.22
CA THR A 35 -3.09 9.47 5.07
C THR A 35 -1.86 9.01 4.27
N GLY A 36 -0.93 9.90 3.99
CA GLY A 36 0.36 9.56 3.36
C GLY A 36 0.18 9.06 1.93
N VAL A 37 0.61 7.85 1.68
CA VAL A 37 0.49 7.12 0.41
C VAL A 37 -0.50 5.96 0.61
N GLY A 38 -1.76 6.28 0.90
CA GLY A 38 -2.80 5.29 1.17
C GLY A 38 -2.59 4.52 2.49
N PHE A 39 -1.95 5.11 3.49
CA PHE A 39 -1.77 4.45 4.80
C PHE A 39 -3.09 4.44 5.57
N LEU A 40 -3.65 3.26 5.76
CA LEU A 40 -4.88 3.08 6.53
C LEU A 40 -4.66 3.40 8.02
N MET A 41 -5.47 4.30 8.56
CA MET A 41 -5.41 4.75 9.96
C MET A 41 -6.43 4.05 10.85
N GLU A 42 -7.26 3.19 10.29
CA GLU A 42 -8.31 2.47 11.01
C GLU A 42 -7.91 1.02 11.28
N TYR A 43 -8.43 0.44 12.35
CA TYR A 43 -8.48 -1.01 12.48
C TYR A 43 -9.49 -1.57 11.47
N ASP A 44 -9.21 -2.76 10.94
CA ASP A 44 -10.17 -3.52 10.13
C ASP A 44 -11.51 -3.55 10.88
N ALA A 45 -12.50 -2.84 10.32
CA ALA A 45 -13.83 -2.67 10.90
C ALA A 45 -14.56 -4.00 11.15
N THR A 46 -14.09 -5.10 10.53
CA THR A 46 -14.62 -6.45 10.76
C THR A 46 -14.16 -7.03 12.11
N LYS A 47 -13.13 -6.46 12.72
CA LYS A 47 -12.50 -7.00 13.94
C LYS A 47 -12.80 -6.20 15.19
N ARG A 48 -13.15 -4.92 15.09
CA ARG A 48 -13.57 -4.06 16.21
C ARG A 48 -14.46 -2.91 15.73
N PRO A 49 -15.72 -2.87 16.18
CA PRO A 49 -16.62 -1.77 15.86
C PRO A 49 -16.35 -0.47 16.65
N ASP A 50 -15.38 -0.46 17.54
CA ASP A 50 -15.05 0.74 18.31
C ASP A 50 -14.14 1.63 17.47
N GLU A 51 -14.72 2.40 16.68
CA GLU A 51 -14.39 3.68 16.03
C GLU A 51 -13.14 4.40 16.54
N ARG A 52 -12.01 3.70 16.70
CA ARG A 52 -10.75 4.28 17.17
C ARG A 52 -9.68 4.19 16.10
N PRO A 53 -8.89 5.26 15.92
CA PRO A 53 -7.76 5.22 15.02
C PRO A 53 -6.74 4.16 15.46
N ASN A 54 -6.14 3.48 14.50
CA ASN A 54 -5.08 2.50 14.77
C ASN A 54 -3.81 3.22 15.25
N VAL A 55 -3.59 3.21 16.56
CA VAL A 55 -2.38 3.78 17.18
C VAL A 55 -1.13 2.91 17.02
N GLY A 56 -1.26 1.71 16.45
CA GLY A 56 -0.15 0.75 16.29
C GLY A 56 0.93 1.14 15.30
N HIS A 57 0.73 2.20 14.50
CA HIS A 57 1.67 2.67 13.51
C HIS A 57 2.58 3.83 13.98
N ASN A 58 2.61 4.13 15.29
CA ASN A 58 3.43 5.24 15.81
C ASN A 58 3.24 6.54 15.02
N TRP A 59 1.97 6.91 14.76
CA TRP A 59 1.67 8.19 14.14
C TRP A 59 2.29 9.32 14.96
N PRO A 60 2.89 10.34 14.34
CA PRO A 60 3.55 11.42 15.09
C PRO A 60 2.58 12.22 15.97
N TRP A 61 1.29 12.03 15.77
CA TRP A 61 0.20 12.65 16.55
C TRP A 61 -0.48 11.68 17.53
N SER A 62 -0.11 10.38 17.51
CA SER A 62 -0.80 9.37 18.32
C SER A 62 -0.64 9.65 19.80
N GLY A 63 -1.74 9.50 20.53
CA GLY A 63 -1.81 9.70 21.98
C GLY A 63 -2.24 11.09 22.44
N GLY A 64 -2.42 12.06 21.52
CA GLY A 64 -3.00 13.37 21.83
C GLY A 64 -4.51 13.44 21.58
N GLN A 65 -5.20 14.33 22.34
CA GLN A 65 -6.63 14.61 22.11
C GLN A 65 -6.84 15.12 20.67
N ASP A 66 -5.96 16.01 20.18
CA ASP A 66 -6.01 16.56 18.84
C ASP A 66 -6.06 15.52 17.73
N PHE A 67 -5.39 14.37 17.93
CA PHE A 67 -5.42 13.26 16.99
C PHE A 67 -6.81 12.61 16.88
N ASN A 68 -7.43 12.33 18.03
CA ASN A 68 -8.77 11.75 18.08
C ASN A 68 -9.82 12.72 17.53
N ASP A 69 -9.73 14.01 17.89
CA ASP A 69 -10.65 15.04 17.41
C ASP A 69 -10.54 15.23 15.90
N ALA A 70 -9.32 15.23 15.35
CA ALA A 70 -9.08 15.31 13.92
C ALA A 70 -9.63 14.08 13.19
N TRP A 71 -9.44 12.87 13.73
CA TRP A 71 -9.98 11.65 13.17
C TRP A 71 -11.52 11.69 13.13
N HIS A 72 -12.17 12.08 14.22
CA HIS A 72 -13.63 12.22 14.29
C HIS A 72 -14.15 13.30 13.35
N ALA A 73 -13.43 14.44 13.24
CA ALA A 73 -13.78 15.51 12.31
C ALA A 73 -13.75 15.01 10.85
N VAL A 74 -12.73 14.22 10.48
CA VAL A 74 -12.65 13.60 9.14
C VAL A 74 -13.77 12.59 8.92
N LYS A 75 -14.06 11.71 9.90
CA LYS A 75 -15.15 10.71 9.81
C LYS A 75 -16.53 11.34 9.64
N ALA A 76 -16.76 12.53 10.21
CA ALA A 76 -18.03 13.24 10.09
C ALA A 76 -18.26 13.81 8.68
N ARG A 77 -17.24 13.91 7.83
CA ARG A 77 -17.31 14.57 6.51
C ARG A 77 -17.55 13.57 5.37
N THR A 78 -18.60 12.76 5.50
CA THR A 78 -19.03 11.80 4.45
C THR A 78 -19.42 12.49 3.13
N ASP A 79 -19.76 13.76 3.19
CA ASP A 79 -20.04 14.62 2.02
C ASP A 79 -18.82 14.83 1.11
N LEU A 80 -17.60 14.64 1.63
CA LEU A 80 -16.34 14.88 0.90
C LEU A 80 -15.77 13.62 0.23
N ILE A 81 -16.31 12.44 0.47
CA ILE A 81 -15.74 11.15 -0.02
C ILE A 81 -15.50 11.17 -1.54
N HIS A 82 -16.39 11.82 -2.30
CA HIS A 82 -16.27 11.88 -3.76
C HIS A 82 -15.29 12.97 -4.26
N GLY A 83 -14.77 13.83 -3.38
CA GLY A 83 -13.86 14.91 -3.72
C GLY A 83 -12.37 14.53 -3.69
N ALA A 84 -12.07 13.23 -3.57
CA ALA A 84 -10.72 12.71 -3.33
C ALA A 84 -10.09 13.26 -2.04
N GLY A 85 -8.85 12.84 -1.73
CA GLY A 85 -8.17 13.22 -0.50
C GLY A 85 -7.98 14.73 -0.31
N GLN A 86 -7.86 15.50 -1.41
CA GLN A 86 -7.69 16.95 -1.39
C GLN A 86 -8.90 17.68 -0.78
N ALA A 87 -10.10 17.15 -0.93
CA ALA A 87 -11.29 17.74 -0.34
C ALA A 87 -11.24 17.83 1.20
N PHE A 88 -10.42 16.98 1.83
CA PHE A 88 -10.27 16.91 3.28
C PHE A 88 -9.19 17.84 3.84
N GLU A 89 -8.43 18.55 3.01
CA GLU A 89 -7.28 19.33 3.44
C GLU A 89 -7.60 20.34 4.55
N SER A 90 -8.76 20.98 4.49
CA SER A 90 -9.19 21.99 5.46
C SER A 90 -9.90 21.43 6.69
N VAL A 91 -10.16 20.13 6.74
CA VAL A 91 -10.93 19.50 7.84
C VAL A 91 -10.13 19.42 9.13
N THR A 92 -8.81 19.26 9.04
CA THR A 92 -7.90 19.20 10.19
C THR A 92 -6.62 20.00 9.93
N SER A 93 -6.01 20.52 10.98
CA SER A 93 -4.70 21.20 10.93
C SER A 93 -3.53 20.22 11.05
N LEU A 94 -3.77 18.96 11.42
CA LEU A 94 -2.71 17.97 11.54
C LEU A 94 -2.08 17.65 10.20
N ARG A 95 -0.74 17.72 10.15
CA ARG A 95 0.04 17.42 8.94
C ARG A 95 1.18 16.47 9.26
N LEU A 96 1.37 15.48 8.40
CA LEU A 96 2.62 14.71 8.35
C LEU A 96 3.69 15.53 7.63
N THR A 97 4.94 15.34 8.02
CA THR A 97 6.04 15.81 7.17
C THR A 97 6.29 14.77 6.06
N GLU A 98 6.71 15.25 4.89
CA GLU A 98 7.10 14.31 3.81
C GLU A 98 8.23 13.36 4.25
N ALA A 99 9.17 13.84 5.07
CA ALA A 99 10.24 13.01 5.60
C ALA A 99 9.69 11.82 6.41
N TRP A 100 8.69 12.08 7.26
CA TRP A 100 8.02 11.01 8.02
C TRP A 100 7.28 10.05 7.09
N VAL A 101 6.53 10.57 6.10
CA VAL A 101 5.82 9.73 5.12
C VAL A 101 6.79 8.82 4.39
N ARG A 102 7.93 9.34 3.94
CA ARG A 102 8.97 8.55 3.25
C ARG A 102 9.56 7.47 4.14
N GLN A 103 9.89 7.80 5.39
CA GLN A 103 10.44 6.83 6.34
C GLN A 103 9.42 5.74 6.69
N HIS A 104 8.17 6.14 6.94
CA HIS A 104 7.10 5.20 7.25
C HIS A 104 6.80 4.27 6.08
N PHE A 105 6.80 4.80 4.87
CA PHE A 105 6.67 4.04 3.63
C PHE A 105 7.75 2.95 3.52
N ALA A 106 9.02 3.31 3.73
CA ALA A 106 10.12 2.36 3.70
C ALA A 106 9.94 1.24 4.74
N ASN A 107 9.60 1.61 5.98
CA ASN A 107 9.36 0.65 7.06
C ASN A 107 8.21 -0.32 6.73
N LEU A 108 7.11 0.18 6.15
CA LEU A 108 5.99 -0.66 5.72
C LEU A 108 6.40 -1.63 4.61
N ALA A 109 7.14 -1.16 3.60
CA ALA A 109 7.64 -1.99 2.52
C ALA A 109 8.54 -3.12 3.05
N GLU A 110 9.46 -2.79 3.96
CA GLU A 110 10.34 -3.78 4.60
C GLU A 110 9.55 -4.81 5.44
N ASN A 111 8.53 -4.37 6.16
CA ASN A 111 7.67 -5.27 6.94
C ASN A 111 6.91 -6.23 6.02
N LYS A 112 6.37 -5.75 4.89
CA LYS A 112 5.71 -6.60 3.90
C LYS A 112 6.67 -7.63 3.29
N VAL A 113 7.88 -7.23 2.93
CA VAL A 113 8.90 -8.17 2.44
C VAL A 113 9.21 -9.23 3.48
N ARG A 114 9.36 -8.83 4.75
CA ARG A 114 9.61 -9.78 5.85
C ARG A 114 8.47 -10.77 6.03
N GLU A 115 7.22 -10.30 5.96
CA GLU A 115 6.02 -11.15 6.01
C GLU A 115 6.02 -12.15 4.86
N TYR A 116 6.20 -11.68 3.63
CA TYR A 116 6.13 -12.54 2.43
C TYR A 116 7.23 -13.56 2.36
N LYS A 117 8.44 -13.24 2.81
CA LYS A 117 9.54 -14.22 2.93
C LYS A 117 9.25 -15.34 3.94
N GLY A 118 8.26 -15.16 4.82
CA GLY A 118 7.71 -16.22 5.66
C GLY A 118 6.75 -17.16 4.93
N TRP A 119 6.36 -16.87 3.68
CA TRP A 119 5.54 -17.75 2.86
C TRP A 119 6.42 -18.61 1.96
N ASP A 120 6.10 -19.91 1.84
CA ASP A 120 6.88 -20.83 1.02
C ASP A 120 7.02 -20.39 -0.43
N GLU A 121 5.96 -19.76 -0.95
CA GLU A 121 5.88 -19.26 -2.32
C GLU A 121 6.78 -18.05 -2.57
N MET A 122 7.22 -17.36 -1.52
CA MET A 122 7.98 -16.10 -1.61
C MET A 122 9.26 -16.11 -0.78
N LYS A 123 9.67 -17.25 -0.22
CA LYS A 123 10.89 -17.37 0.61
C LYS A 123 12.16 -16.87 -0.12
N ASP A 124 12.18 -17.03 -1.43
CA ASP A 124 13.30 -16.65 -2.30
C ASP A 124 13.10 -15.25 -2.93
N PHE A 125 12.25 -14.39 -2.34
CA PHE A 125 11.89 -13.06 -2.85
C PHE A 125 13.09 -12.24 -3.33
N ASP A 126 14.21 -12.27 -2.61
CA ASP A 126 15.41 -11.49 -2.96
C ASP A 126 16.08 -11.94 -4.27
N THR A 127 15.77 -13.16 -4.74
CA THR A 127 16.29 -13.72 -6.00
C THR A 127 15.34 -13.51 -7.18
N PHE A 128 14.16 -12.95 -6.94
CA PHE A 128 13.23 -12.64 -8.01
C PHE A 128 13.73 -11.48 -8.87
N PRO A 129 13.41 -11.43 -10.16
CA PRO A 129 13.66 -10.26 -10.98
C PRO A 129 13.14 -8.97 -10.32
N LEU A 130 13.87 -7.85 -10.45
CA LEU A 130 13.51 -6.59 -9.78
C LEU A 130 12.08 -6.13 -10.11
N ASP A 131 11.63 -6.35 -11.35
CA ASP A 131 10.27 -6.02 -11.77
C ASP A 131 9.23 -6.92 -11.10
N ALA A 132 9.55 -8.20 -10.82
CA ALA A 132 8.67 -9.08 -10.06
C ALA A 132 8.57 -8.61 -8.59
N GLN A 133 9.70 -8.31 -7.94
CA GLN A 133 9.71 -7.76 -6.59
C GLN A 133 8.85 -6.50 -6.50
N LEU A 134 9.03 -5.56 -7.44
CA LEU A 134 8.26 -4.34 -7.54
C LEU A 134 6.76 -4.61 -7.70
N GLY A 135 6.38 -5.46 -8.64
CA GLY A 135 4.98 -5.80 -8.90
C GLY A 135 4.29 -6.46 -7.69
N ILE A 136 4.97 -7.35 -6.98
CA ILE A 136 4.48 -7.97 -5.74
C ILE A 136 4.21 -6.90 -4.68
N LEU A 137 5.13 -5.95 -4.50
CA LEU A 137 4.98 -4.89 -3.51
C LEU A 137 3.87 -3.89 -3.88
N VAL A 138 3.74 -3.52 -5.15
CA VAL A 138 2.61 -2.69 -5.61
C VAL A 138 1.27 -3.39 -5.34
N LEU A 139 1.15 -4.67 -5.70
CA LEU A 139 -0.06 -5.44 -5.44
C LEU A 139 -0.37 -5.57 -3.95
N SER A 140 0.67 -5.66 -3.11
CA SER A 140 0.55 -5.79 -1.66
C SER A 140 -0.04 -4.56 -0.97
N TRP A 141 0.01 -3.40 -1.64
CA TRP A 141 -0.56 -2.16 -1.10
C TRP A 141 -2.09 -2.21 -1.05
N ALA A 142 -2.72 -2.86 -2.02
CA ALA A 142 -4.17 -3.07 -1.99
C ALA A 142 -4.57 -4.23 -1.06
N ALA A 143 -4.13 -5.42 -1.35
CA ALA A 143 -4.25 -6.63 -0.49
C ALA A 143 -3.59 -7.82 -1.19
N LEU A 144 -2.63 -8.48 -0.60
CA LEU A 144 -2.07 -9.72 -1.12
C LEU A 144 -2.40 -10.86 -0.17
N LYS A 145 -2.93 -11.98 -0.71
CA LYS A 145 -3.28 -13.17 0.07
C LYS A 145 -2.48 -14.37 -0.38
N ARG A 146 -2.06 -15.20 0.59
CA ARG A 146 -1.23 -16.37 0.34
C ARG A 146 -1.92 -17.42 -0.55
N GLU A 147 -3.21 -17.61 -0.39
CA GLU A 147 -4.01 -18.61 -1.11
C GLU A 147 -4.34 -18.26 -2.56
N TRP A 148 -4.03 -17.05 -3.00
CA TRP A 148 -4.37 -16.60 -4.35
C TRP A 148 -3.59 -17.36 -5.44
N LYS A 149 -4.20 -17.53 -6.60
CA LYS A 149 -3.53 -18.07 -7.79
C LYS A 149 -2.29 -17.29 -8.18
N PHE A 150 -2.33 -15.97 -8.00
CA PHE A 150 -1.18 -15.07 -8.16
C PHE A 150 0.01 -15.54 -7.32
N THR A 151 -0.18 -15.69 -6.01
CA THR A 151 0.88 -16.08 -5.07
C THR A 151 1.49 -17.45 -5.43
N LYS A 152 0.64 -18.40 -5.81
CA LYS A 152 1.09 -19.72 -6.28
C LYS A 152 1.86 -19.65 -7.61
N ALA A 153 1.50 -18.74 -8.50
CA ALA A 153 2.23 -18.50 -9.74
C ALA A 153 3.62 -17.90 -9.45
N VAL A 154 3.69 -16.93 -8.53
CA VAL A 154 4.95 -16.34 -8.04
C VAL A 154 5.90 -17.41 -7.50
N GLY A 155 5.42 -18.31 -6.64
CA GLY A 155 6.23 -19.39 -6.07
C GLY A 155 6.82 -20.35 -7.10
N ARG A 156 6.21 -20.46 -8.27
CA ARG A 156 6.71 -21.26 -9.40
C ARG A 156 7.49 -20.43 -10.42
N ARG A 157 7.68 -19.14 -10.16
CA ARG A 157 8.23 -18.16 -11.12
C ARG A 157 7.47 -18.10 -12.46
N ASP A 158 6.18 -18.49 -12.46
CA ASP A 158 5.31 -18.35 -13.63
C ASP A 158 4.81 -16.90 -13.72
N TRP A 159 5.73 -16.01 -14.14
CA TRP A 159 5.47 -14.58 -14.22
C TRP A 159 4.38 -14.20 -15.23
N ARG A 160 4.20 -15.02 -16.29
CA ARG A 160 3.13 -14.80 -17.26
C ARG A 160 1.75 -15.05 -16.64
N THR A 161 1.62 -16.08 -15.80
CA THR A 161 0.40 -16.31 -15.01
C THR A 161 0.26 -15.25 -13.92
N ALA A 162 1.32 -14.88 -13.22
CA ALA A 162 1.30 -13.79 -12.25
C ALA A 162 0.79 -12.48 -12.88
N ALA A 163 1.23 -12.14 -14.12
CA ALA A 163 0.75 -10.99 -14.87
C ALA A 163 -0.76 -11.00 -15.13
N ARG A 164 -1.37 -12.16 -15.34
CA ARG A 164 -2.83 -12.29 -15.54
C ARG A 164 -3.61 -12.20 -14.23
N GLU A 165 -3.09 -12.82 -13.18
CA GLU A 165 -3.75 -12.94 -11.89
C GLU A 165 -3.55 -11.70 -11.00
N SER A 166 -2.67 -10.75 -11.39
CA SER A 166 -2.45 -9.50 -10.65
C SER A 166 -3.48 -8.41 -10.90
N LEU A 167 -4.45 -8.64 -11.81
CA LEU A 167 -5.38 -7.61 -12.28
C LEU A 167 -6.62 -7.53 -11.39
N LEU A 168 -6.48 -6.95 -10.19
CA LEU A 168 -7.59 -6.77 -9.26
C LEU A 168 -8.63 -5.78 -9.80
N ALA A 169 -9.90 -6.01 -9.46
CA ALA A 169 -11.03 -5.20 -9.98
C ALA A 169 -10.93 -3.73 -9.54
N GLU A 170 -10.47 -3.49 -8.32
CA GLU A 170 -10.33 -2.17 -7.70
C GLU A 170 -9.21 -1.30 -8.29
N PHE A 171 -8.28 -1.88 -9.04
CA PHE A 171 -7.20 -1.09 -9.65
C PHE A 171 -7.67 -0.33 -10.89
N THR A 172 -7.11 0.88 -11.08
CA THR A 172 -7.30 1.66 -12.31
C THR A 172 -6.69 0.93 -13.51
N ALA A 173 -7.11 1.30 -14.72
CA ALA A 173 -6.58 0.73 -15.96
C ALA A 173 -5.06 0.91 -16.07
N ASP A 174 -4.55 2.07 -15.65
CA ASP A 174 -3.11 2.38 -15.69
C ASP A 174 -2.32 1.52 -14.69
N CYS A 175 -2.85 1.34 -13.46
CA CYS A 175 -2.24 0.45 -12.48
C CYS A 175 -2.20 -1.00 -12.97
N LYS A 176 -3.29 -1.50 -13.56
CA LYS A 176 -3.35 -2.84 -14.17
C LYS A 176 -2.33 -3.01 -15.29
N THR A 177 -2.19 -1.99 -16.14
CA THR A 177 -1.21 -1.99 -17.25
C THR A 177 0.22 -2.02 -16.69
N ALA A 178 0.53 -1.21 -15.69
CA ALA A 178 1.84 -1.17 -15.04
C ALA A 178 2.19 -2.52 -14.39
N LEU A 179 1.28 -3.10 -13.60
CA LEU A 179 1.47 -4.41 -12.97
C LEU A 179 1.72 -5.52 -13.98
N ARG A 180 0.88 -5.59 -15.02
CA ARG A 180 1.06 -6.57 -16.10
C ARG A 180 2.43 -6.44 -16.74
N ARG A 181 2.89 -5.22 -17.03
CA ARG A 181 4.20 -4.96 -17.65
C ARG A 181 5.34 -5.42 -16.74
N MET A 182 5.26 -5.16 -15.43
CA MET A 182 6.28 -5.59 -14.46
C MET A 182 6.47 -7.11 -14.51
N PHE A 183 5.40 -7.89 -14.46
CA PHE A 183 5.51 -9.35 -14.48
C PHE A 183 5.89 -9.91 -15.85
N ILE A 184 5.50 -9.28 -16.97
CA ILE A 184 5.98 -9.69 -18.29
C ILE A 184 7.48 -9.41 -18.44
N ASN A 185 7.99 -8.26 -17.96
CA ASN A 185 9.42 -7.97 -17.92
C ASN A 185 10.18 -9.01 -17.08
N ALA A 186 9.62 -9.38 -15.92
CA ALA A 186 10.20 -10.41 -15.07
C ALA A 186 10.31 -11.76 -15.79
N ALA A 187 9.29 -12.14 -16.58
CA ALA A 187 9.33 -13.35 -17.40
C ALA A 187 10.47 -13.33 -18.42
N VAL A 188 10.69 -12.19 -19.08
CA VAL A 188 11.79 -12.05 -20.06
C VAL A 188 13.16 -12.20 -19.39
N VAL A 189 13.32 -11.67 -18.17
CA VAL A 189 14.60 -11.76 -17.44
C VAL A 189 14.86 -13.17 -16.91
N ASP A 190 13.83 -13.89 -16.47
CA ASP A 190 13.97 -15.26 -15.92
C ASP A 190 14.13 -16.33 -17.01
N ASP A 191 13.69 -16.05 -18.25
CA ASP A 191 13.83 -16.96 -19.41
C ASP A 191 15.26 -16.96 -20.01
N HIS A 192 16.17 -16.08 -19.52
CA HIS A 192 17.58 -15.92 -19.97
C HIS A 192 18.57 -16.27 -18.86
#